data_d1258e4728c17ec5cb30532648ee5734
#
_entry.id   d1258e4728c17ec5cb30532648ee5734
#
_cell.length_a   1.000
_cell.length_b   1.000
_cell.length_c   1.000
_cell.angle_alpha   90.00
_cell.angle_beta   90.00
_cell.angle_gamma   90.00
#
_symmetry.space_group_name_H-M   'P 1'
#
loop_
_entity.id
_entity.type
_entity.pdbx_description
1 polymer ?
#
loop_
_entity_poly.entity_id
_entity_poly.type
_entity_poly.pdbx_seq_one_letter_code
_entity_poly.pdbx_strand_id
1 'polypeptide(L)'
;MEQYRLFRIVLVISLFSGISYSAAGFFFSPKMDSIQIVYDDRQLVLPGESFQIGIISYHKNGKVRKTVGLAGGNTWWWRYKVEVSGGTDISGRISVNEELIPSKGKYIDIKAYPRKQPELAKELLLPLNYETKIEYRPTSGFDRAPGTQIKGELVTEFNNGQERICTDLRNSRESANFKFSGEGGFWKNGRFTIEPDFTRIVEHHAAIIVNSLRNKSVADTFSVRLDYKHAYDLHFRGSSGSSGLSGSDGSPGSSGNNGYHGQAGQDGESGSDGPEIGVWTDLYRDSVLNCDLLYVYAQNLWTGEEFRYLINPEGGKLNVASNGGTGGFGGTGGNGGNGGDGLEGERWIERHIEKQTVKKPITKKVIIKEIHKRTDSEGKEYDVEVERETTETVYVDEVVEVVVEVVKQGPGSNGGDGGWGGPGGVGGSGGYGGNITLYFTNDAMPYKHLITTLSEGGSGGINGSGGRGGSGGSGGYGNPSGNSGVSGQSGPSAIGWAGSGRSGRI
;
A
#
# COMPACT_ATOMS: atom_id res chain seq x y z
N MET A 1 2.24 -16.69 -13.68
CA MET A 1 2.34 -18.13 -13.38
C MET A 1 1.12 -18.50 -12.57
N GLU A 2 0.23 -19.20 -13.24
CA GLU A 2 -1.09 -19.60 -12.75
C GLU A 2 -0.94 -20.74 -11.73
N GLN A 3 -1.58 -20.64 -10.59
CA GLN A 3 -1.79 -21.78 -9.70
C GLN A 3 -3.24 -22.22 -9.77
N TYR A 4 -3.43 -23.37 -10.42
CA TYR A 4 -4.68 -24.13 -10.43
C TYR A 4 -4.98 -24.69 -9.04
N ARG A 5 -6.07 -24.27 -8.42
CA ARG A 5 -6.67 -24.97 -7.28
C ARG A 5 -7.67 -25.99 -7.78
N LEU A 6 -7.28 -27.25 -7.76
CA LEU A 6 -8.15 -28.40 -7.93
C LEU A 6 -9.12 -28.54 -6.75
N PHE A 7 -10.41 -28.31 -6.99
CA PHE A 7 -11.48 -28.72 -6.10
C PHE A 7 -11.74 -30.21 -6.30
N ARG A 8 -11.46 -31.03 -5.28
CA ARG A 8 -11.89 -32.42 -5.22
C ARG A 8 -13.37 -32.45 -4.84
N ILE A 9 -14.21 -32.81 -5.79
CA ILE A 9 -15.60 -33.24 -5.51
C ILE A 9 -15.55 -34.67 -5.00
N VAL A 10 -15.88 -34.85 -3.75
CA VAL A 10 -16.12 -36.19 -3.17
C VAL A 10 -17.55 -36.59 -3.54
N LEU A 11 -17.68 -37.53 -4.47
CA LEU A 11 -18.94 -38.16 -4.82
C LEU A 11 -19.24 -39.23 -3.75
N VAL A 12 -20.15 -38.95 -2.83
CA VAL A 12 -20.68 -39.97 -1.90
C VAL A 12 -21.84 -40.66 -2.61
N ILE A 13 -21.57 -41.86 -3.13
CA ILE A 13 -22.61 -42.78 -3.59
C ILE A 13 -23.07 -43.57 -2.37
N SER A 14 -24.22 -43.21 -1.82
CA SER A 14 -24.94 -44.07 -0.89
C SER A 14 -25.93 -44.93 -1.66
N LEU A 15 -25.62 -46.22 -1.76
CA LEU A 15 -26.59 -47.25 -2.14
C LEU A 15 -27.72 -47.29 -1.12
N PHE A 16 -28.92 -46.91 -1.54
CA PHE A 16 -30.16 -47.34 -0.87
C PHE A 16 -30.92 -48.29 -1.78
N SER A 17 -30.88 -49.52 -1.42
CA SER A 17 -31.68 -50.60 -1.97
C SER A 17 -33.17 -50.43 -1.62
N GLY A 18 -33.99 -50.44 -2.66
CA GLY A 18 -35.32 -51.07 -2.66
C GLY A 18 -36.39 -50.51 -1.75
N ILE A 19 -37.22 -49.61 -2.28
CA ILE A 19 -38.68 -49.63 -2.13
C ILE A 19 -39.27 -49.06 -3.41
N SER A 20 -39.84 -49.95 -4.21
CA SER A 20 -40.64 -49.59 -5.39
C SER A 20 -41.96 -49.00 -4.95
N TYR A 21 -42.07 -47.67 -4.91
CA TYR A 21 -43.35 -47.00 -4.98
C TYR A 21 -43.53 -46.43 -6.38
N SER A 22 -44.30 -47.14 -7.19
CA SER A 22 -44.87 -46.61 -8.42
C SER A 22 -45.90 -45.55 -8.10
N ALA A 23 -45.43 -44.33 -7.89
CA ALA A 23 -46.24 -43.12 -8.01
C ALA A 23 -45.84 -42.44 -9.32
N ALA A 24 -46.42 -42.91 -10.43
CA ALA A 24 -46.50 -42.16 -11.68
C ALA A 24 -47.41 -40.94 -11.43
N GLY A 25 -46.96 -40.04 -10.57
CA GLY A 25 -47.45 -38.67 -10.50
C GLY A 25 -46.90 -37.95 -11.69
N PHE A 26 -47.62 -37.93 -12.81
CA PHE A 26 -47.47 -36.97 -13.87
C PHE A 26 -47.54 -35.59 -13.21
N PHE A 27 -46.40 -34.98 -12.94
CA PHE A 27 -46.29 -33.55 -12.62
C PHE A 27 -46.69 -32.78 -13.86
N PHE A 28 -47.97 -32.70 -14.15
CA PHE A 28 -48.53 -31.70 -15.03
C PHE A 28 -48.21 -30.34 -14.38
N SER A 29 -47.11 -29.74 -14.79
CA SER A 29 -46.94 -28.31 -14.48
C SER A 29 -48.17 -27.58 -14.98
N PRO A 30 -48.94 -26.91 -14.11
CA PRO A 30 -50.19 -26.29 -14.55
C PRO A 30 -49.92 -25.41 -15.73
N LYS A 31 -50.77 -25.52 -16.78
CA LYS A 31 -50.59 -24.80 -18.04
C LYS A 31 -50.56 -23.31 -17.71
N MET A 32 -49.58 -22.61 -18.22
CA MET A 32 -49.45 -21.18 -18.05
C MET A 32 -50.54 -20.50 -18.86
N ASP A 33 -51.10 -19.42 -18.34
CA ASP A 33 -52.18 -18.66 -18.95
C ASP A 33 -51.61 -17.39 -19.62
N SER A 34 -50.79 -16.66 -18.90
CA SER A 34 -50.17 -15.45 -19.40
C SER A 34 -48.83 -15.14 -18.69
N ILE A 35 -48.09 -14.23 -19.26
CA ILE A 35 -46.91 -13.64 -18.60
C ILE A 35 -46.99 -12.13 -18.64
N GLN A 36 -46.27 -11.48 -17.74
CA GLN A 36 -46.06 -10.05 -17.68
C GLN A 36 -44.58 -9.77 -17.53
N ILE A 37 -44.05 -8.86 -18.32
CA ILE A 37 -42.69 -8.34 -18.09
C ILE A 37 -42.82 -7.18 -17.10
N VAL A 38 -41.99 -7.19 -16.06
CA VAL A 38 -41.89 -6.15 -15.03
C VAL A 38 -40.62 -5.36 -15.25
N TYR A 39 -40.74 -4.08 -15.24
CA TYR A 39 -39.65 -3.12 -15.33
C TYR A 39 -39.85 -2.05 -14.26
N ASP A 40 -38.76 -1.58 -13.63
CA ASP A 40 -38.78 -0.48 -12.69
C ASP A 40 -38.39 0.81 -13.47
N ASP A 41 -39.30 1.72 -13.61
CA ASP A 41 -39.16 3.00 -14.34
C ASP A 41 -38.07 3.93 -13.72
N ARG A 42 -37.66 3.64 -12.49
CA ARG A 42 -36.52 4.30 -11.84
C ARG A 42 -35.18 3.82 -12.37
N GLN A 43 -35.12 2.78 -13.15
CA GLN A 43 -33.89 2.36 -13.81
C GLN A 43 -33.67 3.18 -15.09
N LEU A 44 -32.38 3.49 -15.35
CA LEU A 44 -32.00 4.16 -16.60
C LEU A 44 -31.64 3.11 -17.65
N VAL A 45 -32.18 3.29 -18.85
CA VAL A 45 -31.87 2.51 -20.05
C VAL A 45 -30.84 3.28 -20.86
N LEU A 46 -29.54 3.07 -20.53
CA LEU A 46 -28.44 3.83 -21.13
C LEU A 46 -27.52 2.93 -21.96
N PRO A 47 -27.05 3.39 -23.12
CA PRO A 47 -26.03 2.69 -23.91
C PRO A 47 -24.78 2.37 -23.07
N GLY A 48 -24.30 1.14 -23.18
CA GLY A 48 -23.14 0.65 -22.41
C GLY A 48 -23.42 0.30 -20.95
N GLU A 49 -24.66 0.48 -20.46
CA GLU A 49 -25.07 0.10 -19.11
C GLU A 49 -26.03 -1.08 -19.12
N SER A 50 -26.41 -1.56 -17.96
CA SER A 50 -27.38 -2.63 -17.82
C SER A 50 -28.45 -2.29 -16.80
N PHE A 51 -29.67 -2.73 -17.08
CA PHE A 51 -30.81 -2.63 -16.20
C PHE A 51 -31.43 -4.02 -15.97
N GLN A 52 -32.41 -4.12 -15.07
CA GLN A 52 -33.05 -5.36 -14.74
C GLN A 52 -34.51 -5.38 -15.16
N ILE A 53 -34.97 -6.53 -15.64
CA ILE A 53 -36.38 -6.85 -15.82
C ILE A 53 -36.75 -8.03 -14.94
N GLY A 54 -38.05 -8.23 -14.76
CA GLY A 54 -38.61 -9.43 -14.12
C GLY A 54 -39.73 -10.02 -14.98
N ILE A 55 -40.08 -11.29 -14.75
CA ILE A 55 -41.22 -11.93 -15.38
C ILE A 55 -42.16 -12.46 -14.28
N ILE A 56 -43.44 -12.12 -14.38
CA ILE A 56 -44.52 -12.68 -13.61
C ILE A 56 -45.31 -13.62 -14.53
N SER A 57 -45.54 -14.85 -14.13
CA SER A 57 -46.39 -15.80 -14.87
C SER A 57 -47.62 -16.18 -14.09
N TYR A 58 -48.75 -16.13 -14.76
CA TYR A 58 -50.06 -16.54 -14.24
C TYR A 58 -50.40 -17.91 -14.79
N HIS A 59 -50.89 -18.80 -13.94
CA HIS A 59 -51.22 -20.17 -14.31
C HIS A 59 -52.72 -20.39 -14.23
N LYS A 60 -53.29 -21.28 -15.06
CA LYS A 60 -54.74 -21.57 -15.12
C LYS A 60 -55.32 -22.05 -13.80
N ASN A 61 -54.53 -22.52 -12.88
CA ASN A 61 -54.93 -22.92 -11.51
C ASN A 61 -54.86 -21.75 -10.51
N GLY A 62 -54.72 -20.50 -10.95
CA GLY A 62 -54.62 -19.30 -10.10
C GLY A 62 -53.23 -19.10 -9.48
N LYS A 63 -52.27 -19.99 -9.69
CA LYS A 63 -50.92 -19.83 -9.14
C LYS A 63 -50.16 -18.75 -9.90
N VAL A 64 -49.52 -17.84 -9.14
CA VAL A 64 -48.62 -16.78 -9.68
C VAL A 64 -47.19 -17.18 -9.36
N ARG A 65 -46.32 -17.10 -10.34
CA ARG A 65 -44.87 -17.30 -10.17
C ARG A 65 -44.12 -16.09 -10.66
N LYS A 66 -43.07 -15.71 -9.93
CA LYS A 66 -42.21 -14.55 -10.21
C LYS A 66 -40.78 -15.01 -10.37
N THR A 67 -40.03 -14.42 -11.29
CA THR A 67 -38.60 -14.70 -11.45
C THR A 67 -37.78 -14.16 -10.29
N VAL A 68 -36.61 -14.76 -10.09
CA VAL A 68 -35.56 -14.22 -9.20
C VAL A 68 -35.11 -12.87 -9.69
N GLY A 69 -34.80 -11.95 -8.80
CA GLY A 69 -34.38 -10.58 -9.09
C GLY A 69 -35.56 -9.59 -9.00
N LEU A 70 -35.70 -8.71 -9.97
CA LEU A 70 -36.65 -7.58 -9.91
C LEU A 70 -38.11 -7.99 -9.61
N ALA A 71 -38.55 -9.13 -10.10
CA ALA A 71 -39.93 -9.60 -9.82
C ALA A 71 -40.11 -10.13 -8.37
N GLY A 72 -39.04 -10.30 -7.60
CA GLY A 72 -39.08 -10.69 -6.20
C GLY A 72 -39.55 -12.12 -5.94
N GLY A 73 -39.28 -13.05 -6.83
CA GLY A 73 -39.71 -14.46 -6.72
C GLY A 73 -38.55 -15.44 -6.68
N ASN A 74 -38.88 -16.71 -6.83
CA ASN A 74 -37.96 -17.85 -6.79
C ASN A 74 -37.95 -18.69 -8.07
N THR A 75 -38.63 -18.23 -9.14
CA THR A 75 -38.66 -18.95 -10.41
C THR A 75 -37.40 -18.66 -11.21
N TRP A 76 -36.74 -19.73 -11.64
CA TRP A 76 -35.50 -19.62 -12.38
C TRP A 76 -35.70 -19.15 -13.82
N TRP A 77 -34.79 -18.31 -14.32
CA TRP A 77 -34.81 -17.71 -15.65
C TRP A 77 -34.74 -18.71 -16.79
N TRP A 78 -34.14 -19.88 -16.62
CA TRP A 78 -34.04 -20.91 -17.67
C TRP A 78 -35.41 -21.38 -18.22
N ARG A 79 -36.51 -21.08 -17.52
CA ARG A 79 -37.89 -21.40 -17.98
C ARG A 79 -38.37 -20.44 -19.07
N TYR A 80 -37.75 -19.30 -19.20
CA TYR A 80 -38.13 -18.27 -20.13
C TYR A 80 -37.02 -18.07 -21.17
N LYS A 81 -37.37 -17.54 -22.33
CA LYS A 81 -36.43 -16.99 -23.29
C LYS A 81 -36.73 -15.50 -23.38
N VAL A 82 -35.67 -14.70 -23.33
CA VAL A 82 -35.72 -13.27 -23.51
C VAL A 82 -34.88 -12.95 -24.74
N GLU A 83 -35.49 -12.26 -25.69
CA GLU A 83 -34.84 -11.76 -26.90
C GLU A 83 -34.84 -10.23 -26.77
N VAL A 84 -33.69 -9.64 -27.04
CA VAL A 84 -33.51 -8.19 -26.87
C VAL A 84 -32.96 -7.62 -28.17
N SER A 85 -33.69 -6.67 -28.75
CA SER A 85 -33.19 -5.88 -29.87
C SER A 85 -32.46 -4.65 -29.33
N GLY A 86 -31.15 -4.50 -29.64
CA GLY A 86 -30.32 -3.43 -29.11
C GLY A 86 -29.60 -3.78 -27.81
N GLY A 87 -29.54 -5.07 -27.45
CA GLY A 87 -28.86 -5.50 -26.23
C GLY A 87 -28.76 -7.01 -26.09
N THR A 88 -28.32 -7.47 -24.93
CA THR A 88 -28.22 -8.88 -24.57
C THR A 88 -28.82 -9.12 -23.19
N ASP A 89 -29.48 -10.28 -23.03
CA ASP A 89 -30.04 -10.73 -21.74
C ASP A 89 -29.16 -11.77 -21.07
N ILE A 90 -28.92 -11.59 -19.78
CA ILE A 90 -28.36 -12.62 -18.89
C ILE A 90 -29.26 -12.72 -17.66
N SER A 91 -30.22 -13.65 -17.73
CA SER A 91 -31.12 -13.93 -16.60
C SER A 91 -31.86 -12.71 -16.07
N GLY A 92 -32.43 -11.92 -16.96
CA GLY A 92 -33.20 -10.70 -16.65
C GLY A 92 -32.35 -9.46 -16.45
N ARG A 93 -31.04 -9.55 -16.60
CA ARG A 93 -30.15 -8.39 -16.69
C ARG A 93 -29.90 -8.08 -18.15
N ILE A 94 -30.44 -6.94 -18.59
CA ILE A 94 -30.31 -6.47 -19.96
C ILE A 94 -29.13 -5.53 -20.07
N SER A 95 -28.15 -5.87 -20.89
CA SER A 95 -27.04 -4.98 -21.22
C SER A 95 -27.34 -4.27 -22.54
N VAL A 96 -27.32 -2.94 -22.51
CA VAL A 96 -27.62 -2.11 -23.69
C VAL A 96 -26.37 -1.98 -24.55
N ASN A 97 -26.44 -2.39 -25.81
CA ASN A 97 -25.37 -2.22 -26.78
C ASN A 97 -25.81 -1.25 -27.87
N GLU A 98 -25.16 -0.08 -27.93
CA GLU A 98 -25.46 0.96 -28.90
C GLU A 98 -25.33 0.49 -30.36
N GLU A 99 -24.36 -0.39 -30.66
CA GLU A 99 -24.15 -0.93 -32.01
C GLU A 99 -25.29 -1.83 -32.49
N LEU A 100 -26.03 -2.44 -31.56
CA LEU A 100 -27.16 -3.33 -31.86
C LEU A 100 -28.50 -2.59 -31.88
N ILE A 101 -28.53 -1.29 -31.53
CA ILE A 101 -29.77 -0.49 -31.58
C ILE A 101 -30.10 -0.22 -33.04
N PRO A 102 -31.33 -0.58 -33.50
CA PRO A 102 -31.71 -0.33 -34.87
C PRO A 102 -31.62 1.17 -35.21
N SER A 103 -31.06 1.49 -36.37
CA SER A 103 -30.78 2.86 -36.83
C SER A 103 -32.02 3.81 -36.91
N LYS A 104 -33.21 3.29 -36.70
CA LYS A 104 -34.48 4.05 -36.78
C LYS A 104 -35.22 4.23 -35.45
N GLY A 105 -34.71 3.72 -34.33
CA GLY A 105 -35.42 3.80 -33.04
C GLY A 105 -34.51 4.09 -31.86
N LYS A 106 -34.90 5.07 -31.03
CA LYS A 106 -34.29 5.33 -29.71
C LYS A 106 -34.94 4.42 -28.65
N TYR A 107 -35.10 3.12 -28.98
CA TYR A 107 -35.81 2.17 -28.15
C TYR A 107 -35.08 0.84 -28.08
N ILE A 108 -35.23 0.13 -26.95
CA ILE A 108 -34.94 -1.27 -26.80
C ILE A 108 -36.25 -2.04 -26.85
N ASP A 109 -36.30 -3.07 -27.68
CA ASP A 109 -37.42 -4.00 -27.74
C ASP A 109 -37.05 -5.29 -27.03
N ILE A 110 -37.84 -5.69 -26.03
CA ILE A 110 -37.65 -6.84 -25.19
C ILE A 110 -38.82 -7.77 -25.38
N LYS A 111 -38.58 -8.94 -25.99
CA LYS A 111 -39.56 -10.00 -26.15
C LYS A 111 -39.26 -11.14 -25.20
N ALA A 112 -40.18 -11.45 -24.31
CA ALA A 112 -40.05 -12.56 -23.38
C ALA A 112 -41.18 -13.57 -23.57
N TYR A 113 -40.83 -14.86 -23.47
CA TYR A 113 -41.80 -15.95 -23.56
C TYR A 113 -41.34 -17.17 -22.77
N PRO A 114 -42.32 -18.02 -22.28
CA PRO A 114 -41.99 -19.30 -21.70
C PRO A 114 -41.48 -20.25 -22.78
N ARG A 115 -40.36 -20.96 -22.55
CA ARG A 115 -39.77 -21.87 -23.54
C ARG A 115 -40.70 -22.99 -24.03
N LYS A 116 -41.66 -23.40 -23.17
CA LYS A 116 -42.64 -24.44 -23.51
C LYS A 116 -43.96 -23.95 -24.09
N GLN A 117 -44.18 -22.63 -24.09
CA GLN A 117 -45.41 -21.96 -24.57
C GLN A 117 -45.03 -20.63 -25.21
N PRO A 118 -44.32 -20.61 -26.36
CA PRO A 118 -43.85 -19.39 -27.02
C PRO A 118 -45.01 -18.50 -27.51
N GLU A 119 -46.21 -19.07 -27.68
CA GLU A 119 -47.43 -18.34 -28.05
C GLU A 119 -47.83 -17.31 -26.98
N LEU A 120 -47.34 -17.43 -25.74
CA LEU A 120 -47.59 -16.46 -24.66
C LEU A 120 -46.56 -15.31 -24.62
N ALA A 121 -45.87 -15.05 -25.73
CA ALA A 121 -44.90 -13.97 -25.82
C ALA A 121 -45.51 -12.62 -25.45
N LYS A 122 -44.71 -11.85 -24.74
CA LYS A 122 -44.96 -10.43 -24.44
C LYS A 122 -43.81 -9.57 -24.89
N GLU A 123 -44.12 -8.41 -25.34
CA GLU A 123 -43.12 -7.42 -25.77
C GLU A 123 -43.22 -6.18 -24.85
N LEU A 124 -42.05 -5.61 -24.60
CA LEU A 124 -41.87 -4.38 -23.83
C LEU A 124 -40.93 -3.46 -24.60
N LEU A 125 -41.43 -2.33 -25.02
CA LEU A 125 -40.64 -1.33 -25.69
C LEU A 125 -40.22 -0.26 -24.69
N LEU A 126 -38.92 -0.10 -24.48
CA LEU A 126 -38.34 0.87 -23.55
C LEU A 126 -37.59 1.95 -24.32
N PRO A 127 -37.92 3.24 -24.11
CA PRO A 127 -37.14 4.33 -24.70
C PRO A 127 -35.77 4.39 -24.06
N LEU A 128 -34.75 4.70 -24.87
CA LEU A 128 -33.41 5.00 -24.36
C LEU A 128 -33.44 6.31 -23.60
N ASN A 129 -32.77 6.30 -22.45
CA ASN A 129 -32.49 7.53 -21.75
C ASN A 129 -31.28 8.23 -22.37
N TYR A 130 -31.29 9.54 -22.30
CA TYR A 130 -30.21 10.41 -22.72
C TYR A 130 -30.09 11.58 -21.75
N GLU A 131 -28.91 12.14 -21.67
CA GLU A 131 -28.58 13.27 -20.83
C GLU A 131 -29.21 14.53 -21.42
N THR A 132 -29.94 15.28 -20.61
CA THR A 132 -30.57 16.55 -20.98
C THR A 132 -29.84 17.75 -20.41
N LYS A 133 -29.20 17.56 -19.23
CA LYS A 133 -28.43 18.59 -18.54
C LYS A 133 -27.32 17.93 -17.75
N ILE A 134 -26.18 18.62 -17.67
CA ILE A 134 -25.13 18.34 -16.70
C ILE A 134 -24.83 19.61 -15.93
N GLU A 135 -24.40 19.48 -14.69
CA GLU A 135 -24.08 20.60 -13.80
C GLU A 135 -22.90 20.19 -12.91
N TYR A 136 -21.80 20.92 -13.03
CA TYR A 136 -20.68 20.76 -12.10
C TYR A 136 -20.95 21.56 -10.83
N ARG A 137 -21.00 20.88 -9.68
CA ARG A 137 -21.22 21.49 -8.37
C ARG A 137 -19.92 21.42 -7.56
N PRO A 138 -19.23 22.55 -7.34
CA PRO A 138 -18.03 22.56 -6.52
C PRO A 138 -18.38 22.30 -5.06
N THR A 139 -17.46 21.65 -4.34
CA THR A 139 -17.55 21.58 -2.89
C THR A 139 -17.40 22.97 -2.30
N SER A 140 -18.24 23.33 -1.33
CA SER A 140 -18.18 24.63 -0.67
C SER A 140 -16.83 24.88 0.02
N GLY A 141 -16.41 26.16 0.07
CA GLY A 141 -15.23 26.58 0.81
C GLY A 141 -13.89 26.34 0.10
N PHE A 142 -13.87 26.23 -1.23
CA PHE A 142 -12.63 26.23 -1.99
C PHE A 142 -12.02 27.64 -2.13
N ASP A 143 -10.71 27.72 -2.13
CA ASP A 143 -10.00 28.97 -2.32
C ASP A 143 -9.95 29.37 -3.81
N ARG A 144 -10.13 30.65 -4.09
CA ARG A 144 -10.16 31.21 -5.44
C ARG A 144 -8.85 31.92 -5.76
N ALA A 145 -7.78 31.16 -5.77
CA ALA A 145 -6.43 31.67 -5.94
C ALA A 145 -5.54 30.73 -6.77
N PRO A 146 -4.50 31.24 -7.45
CA PRO A 146 -3.54 30.42 -8.20
C PRO A 146 -2.97 29.27 -7.40
N GLY A 147 -2.84 28.09 -8.03
CA GLY A 147 -2.32 26.88 -7.42
C GLY A 147 -3.31 26.11 -6.55
N THR A 148 -4.50 26.66 -6.24
CA THR A 148 -5.50 26.00 -5.43
C THR A 148 -6.30 24.99 -6.23
N GLN A 149 -6.97 24.05 -5.54
CA GLN A 149 -7.72 22.96 -6.16
C GLN A 149 -9.22 23.08 -5.88
N ILE A 150 -10.01 22.97 -6.94
CA ILE A 150 -11.46 22.89 -6.87
C ILE A 150 -11.86 21.43 -7.02
N LYS A 151 -12.55 20.90 -6.00
CA LYS A 151 -13.22 19.60 -6.02
C LYS A 151 -14.71 19.81 -6.17
N GLY A 152 -15.40 18.81 -6.68
CA GLY A 152 -16.83 18.87 -6.82
C GLY A 152 -17.42 17.55 -7.22
N GLU A 153 -18.69 17.59 -7.53
CA GLU A 153 -19.49 16.49 -8.05
C GLU A 153 -20.12 16.89 -9.38
N LEU A 154 -20.49 15.93 -10.18
CA LEU A 154 -21.21 16.13 -11.42
C LEU A 154 -22.62 15.59 -11.28
N VAL A 155 -23.59 16.44 -11.47
CA VAL A 155 -25.01 16.08 -11.51
C VAL A 155 -25.45 15.97 -12.95
N THR A 156 -26.02 14.83 -13.31
CA THR A 156 -26.54 14.55 -14.66
C THR A 156 -28.05 14.35 -14.59
N GLU A 157 -28.83 15.14 -15.32
CA GLU A 157 -30.25 14.98 -15.48
C GLU A 157 -30.55 14.26 -16.80
N PHE A 158 -31.49 13.32 -16.75
CA PHE A 158 -31.93 12.54 -17.92
C PHE A 158 -33.30 12.92 -18.39
N ASN A 159 -33.63 12.56 -19.63
CA ASN A 159 -34.90 12.87 -20.30
C ASN A 159 -36.16 12.33 -19.59
N ASN A 160 -36.03 11.42 -18.65
CA ASN A 160 -37.13 10.94 -17.79
C ASN A 160 -37.22 11.70 -16.45
N GLY A 161 -36.46 12.78 -16.26
CA GLY A 161 -36.44 13.58 -15.05
C GLY A 161 -35.62 12.98 -13.89
N GLN A 162 -34.92 11.88 -14.11
CA GLN A 162 -34.02 11.32 -13.09
C GLN A 162 -32.72 12.06 -13.07
N GLU A 163 -32.15 12.17 -11.87
CA GLU A 163 -30.81 12.71 -11.65
C GLU A 163 -29.85 11.61 -11.20
N ARG A 164 -28.61 11.71 -11.65
CA ARG A 164 -27.49 10.90 -11.17
C ARG A 164 -26.37 11.81 -10.68
N ILE A 165 -25.85 11.54 -9.50
CA ILE A 165 -24.76 12.31 -8.91
C ILE A 165 -23.48 11.45 -8.95
N CYS A 166 -22.46 11.95 -9.63
CA CYS A 166 -21.12 11.36 -9.67
C CYS A 166 -20.19 12.14 -8.74
N THR A 167 -19.84 11.58 -7.62
CA THR A 167 -18.93 12.17 -6.62
C THR A 167 -17.47 11.78 -6.82
N ASP A 168 -17.21 10.62 -7.43
CA ASP A 168 -15.85 10.22 -7.82
C ASP A 168 -15.58 10.57 -9.29
N LEU A 169 -15.03 11.77 -9.51
CA LEU A 169 -14.69 12.26 -10.84
C LEU A 169 -13.32 11.76 -11.34
N ARG A 170 -12.62 10.95 -10.56
CA ARG A 170 -11.30 10.44 -10.90
C ARG A 170 -11.34 9.16 -11.74
N ASN A 171 -12.05 8.15 -11.25
CA ASN A 171 -11.98 6.78 -11.78
C ASN A 171 -13.33 6.07 -11.82
N SER A 172 -14.44 6.77 -11.59
CA SER A 172 -15.75 6.11 -11.67
C SER A 172 -16.10 5.78 -13.13
N ARG A 173 -16.86 4.71 -13.32
CA ARG A 173 -17.41 4.35 -14.61
C ARG A 173 -18.30 5.48 -15.19
N GLU A 174 -18.92 6.23 -14.31
CA GLU A 174 -19.77 7.35 -14.68
C GLU A 174 -18.92 8.51 -15.20
N SER A 175 -17.84 8.90 -14.50
CA SER A 175 -16.97 9.99 -14.93
C SER A 175 -16.31 9.75 -16.29
N ALA A 176 -16.14 8.49 -16.68
CA ALA A 176 -15.59 8.10 -17.98
C ALA A 176 -16.49 8.53 -19.18
N ASN A 177 -17.76 8.88 -18.92
CA ASN A 177 -18.67 9.38 -19.96
C ASN A 177 -18.58 10.89 -20.19
N PHE A 178 -17.68 11.58 -19.49
CA PHE A 178 -17.51 13.02 -19.55
C PHE A 178 -16.07 13.40 -19.87
N LYS A 179 -15.90 14.45 -20.64
CA LYS A 179 -14.62 15.08 -20.89
C LYS A 179 -14.54 16.35 -20.04
N PHE A 180 -13.54 16.39 -19.16
CA PHE A 180 -13.22 17.55 -18.34
C PHE A 180 -12.05 18.32 -18.96
N SER A 181 -12.21 19.64 -19.04
CA SER A 181 -11.16 20.58 -19.45
C SER A 181 -11.33 21.88 -18.63
N GLY A 182 -10.44 22.85 -18.83
CA GLY A 182 -10.60 24.14 -18.17
C GLY A 182 -9.80 25.24 -18.81
N GLU A 183 -10.17 26.47 -18.48
CA GLU A 183 -9.46 27.70 -18.80
C GLU A 183 -8.89 28.29 -17.52
N GLY A 184 -7.72 28.95 -17.58
CA GLY A 184 -7.03 29.45 -16.39
C GLY A 184 -6.65 28.36 -15.39
N GLY A 185 -6.48 27.12 -15.84
CA GLY A 185 -6.10 25.97 -15.04
C GLY A 185 -6.22 24.66 -15.80
N PHE A 186 -6.05 23.56 -15.11
CA PHE A 186 -6.03 22.21 -15.72
C PHE A 186 -6.73 21.17 -14.85
N TRP A 187 -7.37 20.21 -15.51
CA TRP A 187 -8.04 19.09 -14.88
C TRP A 187 -7.07 17.92 -14.72
N LYS A 188 -6.91 17.41 -13.50
CA LYS A 188 -6.08 16.25 -13.21
C LYS A 188 -6.60 15.46 -12.02
N ASN A 189 -6.68 14.13 -12.15
CA ASN A 189 -7.08 13.24 -11.06
C ASN A 189 -8.41 13.61 -10.37
N GLY A 190 -9.45 13.99 -11.16
CA GLY A 190 -10.76 14.32 -10.63
C GLY A 190 -10.84 15.67 -9.91
N ARG A 191 -9.88 16.55 -10.15
CA ARG A 191 -9.81 17.90 -9.57
C ARG A 191 -9.36 18.90 -10.61
N PHE A 192 -9.87 20.10 -10.50
CA PHE A 192 -9.36 21.24 -11.27
C PHE A 192 -8.34 22.00 -10.43
N THR A 193 -7.15 22.20 -10.95
CA THR A 193 -6.12 23.04 -10.34
C THR A 193 -6.07 24.35 -11.10
N ILE A 194 -6.27 25.47 -10.40
CA ILE A 194 -6.11 26.82 -10.96
C ILE A 194 -4.64 26.99 -11.31
N GLU A 195 -4.35 27.59 -12.48
CA GLU A 195 -2.98 27.83 -12.96
C GLU A 195 -2.13 28.49 -11.85
N PRO A 196 -1.03 27.86 -11.43
CA PRO A 196 -0.19 28.40 -10.35
C PRO A 196 0.45 29.76 -10.70
N ASP A 197 0.78 29.96 -11.96
CA ASP A 197 1.32 31.22 -12.44
C ASP A 197 0.19 32.18 -12.85
N PHE A 198 -0.14 33.12 -11.98
CA PHE A 198 -1.22 34.07 -12.23
C PHE A 198 -1.04 34.89 -13.51
N THR A 199 0.19 35.05 -14.02
CA THR A 199 0.46 35.80 -15.27
C THR A 199 -0.10 35.10 -16.51
N ARG A 200 -0.47 33.81 -16.38
CA ARG A 200 -1.12 33.02 -17.44
C ARG A 200 -2.64 32.98 -17.32
N ILE A 201 -3.18 33.61 -16.30
CA ILE A 201 -4.62 33.65 -16.06
C ILE A 201 -5.20 34.92 -16.66
N VAL A 202 -6.08 34.79 -17.61
CA VAL A 202 -6.70 35.94 -18.29
C VAL A 202 -7.81 36.52 -17.40
N GLU A 203 -7.83 37.84 -17.20
CA GLU A 203 -8.88 38.58 -16.50
C GLU A 203 -9.24 38.02 -15.10
N HIS A 204 -8.29 37.41 -14.40
CA HIS A 204 -8.50 36.79 -13.09
C HIS A 204 -9.63 35.73 -13.09
N HIS A 205 -9.77 35.02 -14.20
CA HIS A 205 -10.86 34.10 -14.43
C HIS A 205 -10.34 32.68 -14.68
N ALA A 206 -10.98 31.71 -14.04
CA ALA A 206 -10.80 30.30 -14.32
C ALA A 206 -12.14 29.63 -14.60
N ALA A 207 -12.17 28.62 -15.44
CA ALA A 207 -13.40 27.89 -15.76
C ALA A 207 -13.17 26.39 -15.86
N ILE A 208 -14.11 25.62 -15.36
CA ILE A 208 -14.21 24.16 -15.52
C ILE A 208 -15.25 23.89 -16.59
N ILE A 209 -14.83 23.20 -17.65
CA ILE A 209 -15.70 22.88 -18.78
C ILE A 209 -15.91 21.36 -18.79
N VAL A 210 -17.16 20.94 -18.71
CA VAL A 210 -17.55 19.53 -18.74
C VAL A 210 -18.41 19.28 -19.98
N ASN A 211 -18.03 18.29 -20.78
CA ASN A 211 -18.77 17.89 -21.98
C ASN A 211 -19.18 16.42 -21.85
N SER A 212 -20.43 16.10 -22.15
CA SER A 212 -20.85 14.72 -22.28
C SER A 212 -20.25 14.08 -23.55
N LEU A 213 -19.72 12.87 -23.40
CA LEU A 213 -19.25 12.06 -24.53
C LEU A 213 -20.41 11.31 -25.22
N ARG A 214 -21.50 11.06 -24.48
CA ARG A 214 -22.70 10.41 -25.01
C ARG A 214 -23.59 11.38 -25.78
N ASN A 215 -23.79 12.58 -25.25
CA ASN A 215 -24.60 13.62 -25.88
C ASN A 215 -23.79 14.90 -26.06
N LYS A 216 -23.20 15.08 -27.24
CA LYS A 216 -22.33 16.22 -27.57
C LYS A 216 -22.98 17.59 -27.46
N SER A 217 -24.33 17.64 -27.38
CA SER A 217 -25.07 18.90 -27.21
C SER A 217 -25.19 19.31 -25.73
N VAL A 218 -24.76 18.45 -24.80
CA VAL A 218 -24.87 18.69 -23.37
C VAL A 218 -23.47 19.00 -22.82
N ALA A 219 -23.31 20.21 -22.32
CA ALA A 219 -22.11 20.72 -21.71
C ALA A 219 -22.46 21.62 -20.53
N ASP A 220 -21.52 21.80 -19.62
CA ASP A 220 -21.60 22.77 -18.53
C ASP A 220 -20.26 23.50 -18.38
N THR A 221 -20.35 24.76 -17.93
CA THR A 221 -19.19 25.59 -17.64
C THR A 221 -19.36 26.25 -16.29
N PHE A 222 -18.56 25.80 -15.33
CA PHE A 222 -18.48 26.42 -14.02
C PHE A 222 -17.36 27.45 -14.01
N SER A 223 -17.73 28.73 -13.84
CA SER A 223 -16.80 29.87 -13.86
C SER A 223 -16.45 30.35 -12.47
N VAL A 224 -15.19 30.68 -12.26
CA VAL A 224 -14.65 31.20 -11.00
C VAL A 224 -13.86 32.46 -11.25
N ARG A 225 -14.25 33.55 -10.58
CA ARG A 225 -13.43 34.75 -10.48
C ARG A 225 -12.48 34.64 -9.29
N LEU A 226 -11.20 34.84 -9.51
CA LEU A 226 -10.17 34.77 -8.47
C LEU A 226 -10.28 35.96 -7.53
N ASP A 227 -9.99 35.76 -6.25
CA ASP A 227 -10.02 36.80 -5.23
C ASP A 227 -8.68 36.94 -4.48
N TYR A 228 -7.74 36.03 -4.71
CA TYR A 228 -6.37 36.02 -4.12
C TYR A 228 -6.35 36.03 -2.58
N LYS A 229 -7.46 35.63 -1.93
CA LYS A 229 -7.60 35.55 -0.46
C LYS A 229 -7.13 34.19 0.04
N HIS A 230 -5.91 33.81 -0.31
CA HIS A 230 -5.31 32.53 0.02
C HIS A 230 -4.04 32.68 0.86
N ALA A 231 -3.77 31.71 1.73
CA ALA A 231 -2.50 31.63 2.43
C ALA A 231 -1.52 30.78 1.61
N TYR A 232 -0.59 31.44 0.95
CA TYR A 232 0.45 30.78 0.19
C TYR A 232 1.59 30.34 1.10
N ASP A 233 2.19 29.19 0.80
CA ASP A 233 3.36 28.66 1.49
C ASP A 233 4.50 28.45 0.50
N LEU A 234 5.62 29.10 0.76
CA LEU A 234 6.87 28.99 -0.01
C LEU A 234 7.94 28.41 0.92
N HIS A 235 8.20 27.12 0.77
CA HIS A 235 9.09 26.38 1.66
C HIS A 235 10.34 25.91 0.93
N PHE A 236 11.49 26.31 1.45
CA PHE A 236 12.79 25.79 1.06
C PHE A 236 13.42 25.03 2.22
N ARG A 237 14.23 24.05 1.92
CA ARG A 237 14.96 23.30 2.92
C ARG A 237 16.29 22.82 2.37
N GLY A 238 17.32 22.90 3.18
CA GLY A 238 18.57 22.23 2.92
C GLY A 238 18.41 20.72 2.86
N SER A 239 19.27 20.03 2.11
CA SER A 239 19.28 18.58 2.04
C SER A 239 19.68 17.95 3.38
N SER A 240 19.06 16.85 3.74
CA SER A 240 19.48 16.09 4.92
C SER A 240 20.79 15.37 4.66
N GLY A 241 21.63 15.30 5.67
CA GLY A 241 22.86 14.49 5.62
C GLY A 241 22.55 12.99 5.53
N SER A 242 23.42 12.24 4.87
CA SER A 242 23.32 10.79 4.78
C SER A 242 23.68 10.15 6.13
N SER A 243 23.00 9.08 6.48
CA SER A 243 23.36 8.29 7.67
C SER A 243 24.67 7.52 7.46
N GLY A 244 25.49 7.47 8.48
CA GLY A 244 26.70 6.64 8.51
C GLY A 244 26.37 5.16 8.39
N LEU A 245 27.24 4.41 7.74
CA LEU A 245 27.11 2.96 7.61
C LEU A 245 27.43 2.27 8.94
N SER A 246 26.73 1.20 9.24
CA SER A 246 27.05 0.35 10.39
C SER A 246 28.38 -0.35 10.19
N GLY A 247 29.14 -0.51 11.26
CA GLY A 247 30.36 -1.31 11.28
C GLY A 247 30.05 -2.78 10.99
N SER A 248 30.99 -3.47 10.35
CA SER A 248 30.87 -4.91 10.11
C SER A 248 31.09 -5.68 11.42
N ASP A 249 30.36 -6.77 11.58
CA ASP A 249 30.55 -7.69 12.69
C ASP A 249 31.92 -8.39 12.60
N GLY A 250 32.52 -8.68 13.73
CA GLY A 250 33.71 -9.49 13.83
C GLY A 250 33.41 -10.96 13.51
N SER A 251 34.31 -11.64 12.80
CA SER A 251 34.18 -13.06 12.52
C SER A 251 34.36 -13.88 13.77
N PRO A 252 33.67 -15.02 13.92
CA PRO A 252 33.93 -15.96 15.02
C PRO A 252 35.36 -16.50 14.99
N GLY A 253 35.92 -16.78 16.15
CA GLY A 253 37.18 -17.51 16.29
C GLY A 253 37.01 -18.98 15.87
N SER A 254 38.03 -19.56 15.24
CA SER A 254 38.14 -21.02 15.09
C SER A 254 38.46 -21.67 16.42
N SER A 255 38.44 -23.01 16.50
CA SER A 255 38.63 -23.77 17.75
C SER A 255 39.76 -23.23 18.64
N GLY A 256 39.39 -22.80 19.84
CA GLY A 256 40.28 -22.24 20.84
C GLY A 256 40.84 -20.85 20.58
N ASN A 257 40.54 -20.25 19.41
CA ASN A 257 40.97 -18.89 19.06
C ASN A 257 39.93 -17.83 19.44
N ASN A 258 40.45 -16.63 19.66
CA ASN A 258 39.57 -15.49 19.99
C ASN A 258 38.70 -15.07 18.78
N GLY A 259 37.53 -14.59 19.07
CA GLY A 259 36.68 -13.89 18.08
C GLY A 259 37.30 -12.55 17.68
N TYR A 260 37.05 -12.11 16.44
CA TYR A 260 37.51 -10.81 15.94
C TYR A 260 36.63 -9.67 16.48
N HIS A 261 37.24 -8.50 16.60
CA HIS A 261 36.48 -7.31 17.02
C HIS A 261 35.53 -6.82 15.93
N GLY A 262 34.37 -6.29 16.32
CA GLY A 262 33.52 -5.56 15.43
C GLY A 262 34.16 -4.23 14.97
N GLN A 263 33.83 -3.78 13.76
CA GLN A 263 34.34 -2.54 13.23
C GLN A 263 33.51 -1.33 13.74
N ALA A 264 34.11 -0.15 13.69
CA ALA A 264 33.44 1.09 14.04
C ALA A 264 32.29 1.42 13.03
N GLY A 265 31.18 1.95 13.51
CA GLY A 265 30.20 2.60 12.69
C GLY A 265 30.76 3.91 12.12
N GLN A 266 30.34 4.28 10.91
CA GLN A 266 30.75 5.53 10.28
C GLN A 266 29.95 6.72 10.84
N ASP A 267 30.52 7.89 10.79
CA ASP A 267 29.84 9.13 11.17
C ASP A 267 28.75 9.47 10.14
N GLY A 268 27.67 10.08 10.60
CA GLY A 268 26.66 10.68 9.73
C GLY A 268 27.15 11.98 9.12
N GLU A 269 26.71 12.27 7.91
CA GLU A 269 27.02 13.55 7.24
C GLU A 269 26.22 14.69 7.84
N SER A 270 26.75 15.91 7.77
CA SER A 270 26.00 17.11 8.15
C SER A 270 24.90 17.45 7.14
N GLY A 271 23.77 17.94 7.62
CA GLY A 271 22.76 18.55 6.77
C GLY A 271 23.28 19.83 6.12
N SER A 272 22.79 20.15 4.92
CA SER A 272 23.15 21.41 4.26
C SER A 272 22.32 22.58 4.81
N ASP A 273 22.83 23.79 4.65
CA ASP A 273 22.12 25.01 5.02
C ASP A 273 20.87 25.22 4.14
N GLY A 274 19.90 25.95 4.65
CA GLY A 274 18.78 26.46 3.88
C GLY A 274 19.25 27.54 2.89
N PRO A 275 18.63 27.64 1.70
CA PRO A 275 19.02 28.63 0.71
C PRO A 275 18.73 30.06 1.17
N GLU A 276 19.46 31.02 0.60
CA GLU A 276 19.15 32.45 0.77
C GLU A 276 17.97 32.84 -0.12
N ILE A 277 17.01 33.57 0.44
CA ILE A 277 15.78 33.99 -0.24
C ILE A 277 15.67 35.49 -0.23
N GLY A 278 15.52 36.08 -1.42
CA GLY A 278 15.10 37.46 -1.61
C GLY A 278 13.60 37.52 -1.88
N VAL A 279 12.92 38.45 -1.23
CA VAL A 279 11.48 38.69 -1.42
C VAL A 279 11.27 40.19 -1.67
N TRP A 280 10.78 40.54 -2.83
CA TRP A 280 10.46 41.91 -3.21
C TRP A 280 8.97 42.09 -3.31
N THR A 281 8.46 43.18 -2.77
CA THR A 281 7.04 43.46 -2.70
C THR A 281 6.70 44.83 -3.23
N ASP A 282 5.62 44.89 -3.99
CA ASP A 282 5.04 46.12 -4.49
C ASP A 282 3.52 46.12 -4.40
N LEU A 283 2.91 47.27 -4.35
CA LEU A 283 1.45 47.40 -4.32
C LEU A 283 0.93 47.60 -5.75
N TYR A 284 0.02 46.75 -6.19
CA TYR A 284 -0.58 46.78 -7.49
C TYR A 284 -2.06 47.10 -7.41
N ARG A 285 -2.53 48.18 -8.03
CA ARG A 285 -3.96 48.47 -8.15
C ARG A 285 -4.54 47.72 -9.33
N ASP A 286 -5.38 46.73 -9.03
CA ASP A 286 -6.08 45.95 -10.04
C ASP A 286 -7.39 46.61 -10.47
N SER A 287 -7.49 46.93 -11.77
CA SER A 287 -8.67 47.62 -12.33
C SER A 287 -9.85 46.67 -12.54
N VAL A 288 -9.62 45.36 -12.77
CA VAL A 288 -10.67 44.35 -12.99
C VAL A 288 -11.32 43.95 -11.69
N LEU A 289 -10.50 43.71 -10.65
CA LEU A 289 -10.98 43.37 -9.31
C LEU A 289 -11.38 44.62 -8.49
N ASN A 290 -10.97 45.78 -8.95
CA ASN A 290 -11.15 47.06 -8.26
C ASN A 290 -10.64 47.06 -6.81
N CYS A 291 -9.52 46.40 -6.57
CA CYS A 291 -8.86 46.33 -5.26
C CYS A 291 -7.34 46.49 -5.38
N ASP A 292 -6.70 46.76 -4.27
CA ASP A 292 -5.25 46.72 -4.17
C ASP A 292 -4.80 45.29 -3.90
N LEU A 293 -3.80 44.82 -4.63
CA LEU A 293 -3.15 43.55 -4.45
C LEU A 293 -1.67 43.75 -4.16
N LEU A 294 -1.13 43.00 -3.20
CA LEU A 294 0.28 42.94 -2.96
C LEU A 294 0.93 42.01 -3.97
N TYR A 295 1.72 42.55 -4.89
CA TYR A 295 2.57 41.77 -5.78
C TYR A 295 3.81 41.34 -5.02
N VAL A 296 4.11 40.05 -5.02
CA VAL A 296 5.30 39.49 -4.38
C VAL A 296 6.10 38.72 -5.41
N TYR A 297 7.36 39.09 -5.53
CA TYR A 297 8.37 38.34 -6.26
C TYR A 297 9.36 37.76 -5.26
N ALA A 298 9.53 36.45 -5.25
CA ALA A 298 10.46 35.75 -4.39
C ALA A 298 11.46 34.97 -5.25
N GLN A 299 12.72 34.95 -4.86
CA GLN A 299 13.79 34.26 -5.57
C GLN A 299 14.66 33.47 -4.60
N ASN A 300 14.92 32.22 -4.93
CA ASN A 300 16.01 31.45 -4.34
C ASN A 300 17.33 31.94 -4.93
N LEU A 301 18.11 32.63 -4.14
CA LEU A 301 19.36 33.29 -4.64
C LEU A 301 20.47 32.28 -4.96
N TRP A 302 20.36 31.02 -4.52
CA TRP A 302 21.34 29.99 -4.87
C TRP A 302 21.03 29.31 -6.20
N THR A 303 19.76 29.06 -6.47
CA THR A 303 19.33 28.34 -7.69
C THR A 303 18.84 29.25 -8.78
N GLY A 304 18.48 30.49 -8.46
CA GLY A 304 17.83 31.44 -9.36
C GLY A 304 16.35 31.15 -9.60
N GLU A 305 15.75 30.18 -8.89
CA GLU A 305 14.34 29.84 -9.04
C GLU A 305 13.45 30.98 -8.56
N GLU A 306 12.45 31.34 -9.36
CA GLU A 306 11.58 32.49 -9.17
C GLU A 306 10.13 32.07 -8.88
N PHE A 307 9.49 32.85 -8.00
CA PHE A 307 8.08 32.66 -7.62
C PHE A 307 7.38 34.02 -7.63
N ARG A 308 6.14 34.04 -8.10
CA ARG A 308 5.35 35.28 -8.20
C ARG A 308 3.98 35.04 -7.61
N TYR A 309 3.54 35.95 -6.74
CA TYR A 309 2.24 35.88 -6.08
C TYR A 309 1.50 37.21 -6.19
N LEU A 310 0.17 37.14 -6.26
CA LEU A 310 -0.71 38.24 -5.94
C LEU A 310 -1.45 37.89 -4.66
N ILE A 311 -1.48 38.80 -3.70
CA ILE A 311 -2.06 38.59 -2.37
C ILE A 311 -3.08 39.70 -2.13
N ASN A 312 -4.32 39.30 -1.88
CA ASN A 312 -5.36 40.26 -1.48
C ASN A 312 -5.20 40.58 0.00
N PRO A 313 -5.01 41.87 0.37
CA PRO A 313 -4.85 42.25 1.79
C PRO A 313 -6.02 41.86 2.69
N GLU A 314 -7.20 41.64 2.15
CA GLU A 314 -8.42 41.29 2.90
C GLU A 314 -8.51 39.78 3.24
N GLY A 315 -7.42 39.06 3.36
CA GLY A 315 -7.45 37.66 3.78
C GLY A 315 -6.36 36.77 3.17
N GLY A 316 -5.56 37.29 2.23
CA GLY A 316 -4.40 36.58 1.70
C GLY A 316 -3.17 36.80 2.54
N LYS A 317 -2.20 35.88 2.46
CA LYS A 317 -0.88 35.99 3.09
C LYS A 317 0.13 35.10 2.40
N LEU A 318 1.43 35.33 2.65
CA LEU A 318 2.51 34.47 2.22
C LEU A 318 3.40 34.08 3.40
N ASN A 319 3.59 32.79 3.59
CA ASN A 319 4.56 32.24 4.52
C ASN A 319 5.82 31.84 3.74
N VAL A 320 6.97 32.40 4.08
CA VAL A 320 8.25 32.07 3.45
C VAL A 320 9.13 31.36 4.47
N ALA A 321 9.54 30.16 4.17
CA ALA A 321 10.42 29.40 5.05
C ALA A 321 11.70 28.97 4.32
N SER A 322 12.84 29.08 5.00
CA SER A 322 14.11 28.57 4.54
C SER A 322 14.85 27.85 5.66
N ASN A 323 14.61 26.56 5.77
CA ASN A 323 15.12 25.75 6.88
C ASN A 323 16.37 24.95 6.50
N GLY A 324 17.25 24.75 7.47
CA GLY A 324 18.41 23.85 7.32
C GLY A 324 18.00 22.38 7.22
N GLY A 325 18.84 21.57 6.57
CA GLY A 325 18.72 20.12 6.49
C GLY A 325 19.07 19.45 7.82
N THR A 326 18.46 18.32 8.12
CA THR A 326 18.83 17.52 9.31
C THR A 326 20.15 16.78 9.08
N GLY A 327 20.96 16.65 10.13
CA GLY A 327 22.15 15.79 10.09
C GLY A 327 21.77 14.29 9.98
N GLY A 328 22.63 13.51 9.34
CA GLY A 328 22.48 12.06 9.22
C GLY A 328 22.77 11.35 10.56
N PHE A 329 22.17 10.19 10.75
CA PHE A 329 22.46 9.37 11.94
C PHE A 329 23.87 8.77 11.86
N GLY A 330 24.55 8.65 13.00
CA GLY A 330 25.78 7.86 13.10
C GLY A 330 25.48 6.36 12.93
N GLY A 331 26.35 5.64 12.27
CA GLY A 331 26.28 4.20 12.10
C GLY A 331 26.47 3.45 13.41
N THR A 332 25.82 2.32 13.61
CA THR A 332 26.05 1.45 14.76
C THR A 332 27.40 0.72 14.63
N GLY A 333 28.10 0.50 15.73
CA GLY A 333 29.30 -0.37 15.74
C GLY A 333 28.90 -1.83 15.43
N GLY A 334 29.79 -2.54 14.75
CA GLY A 334 29.64 -3.98 14.51
C GLY A 334 29.81 -4.80 15.80
N ASN A 335 29.13 -5.92 15.89
CA ASN A 335 29.27 -6.83 17.02
C ASN A 335 30.61 -7.53 16.98
N GLY A 336 31.17 -7.89 18.14
CA GLY A 336 32.32 -8.76 18.24
C GLY A 336 31.99 -10.21 17.89
N GLY A 337 32.88 -10.91 17.23
CA GLY A 337 32.76 -12.33 16.93
C GLY A 337 32.85 -13.18 18.19
N ASN A 338 32.17 -14.31 18.23
CA ASN A 338 32.30 -15.27 19.34
C ASN A 338 33.65 -15.92 19.33
N GLY A 339 34.20 -16.21 20.50
CA GLY A 339 35.40 -17.08 20.65
C GLY A 339 35.09 -18.51 20.21
N GLY A 340 36.08 -19.19 19.64
CA GLY A 340 35.97 -20.58 19.25
C GLY A 340 35.99 -21.53 20.44
N ASP A 341 35.23 -22.60 20.40
CA ASP A 341 35.23 -23.62 21.43
C ASP A 341 36.57 -24.34 21.48
N GLY A 342 37.01 -24.70 22.66
CA GLY A 342 38.20 -25.48 22.89
C GLY A 342 38.11 -26.90 22.32
N LEU A 343 39.23 -27.44 21.88
CA LEU A 343 39.29 -28.81 21.38
C LEU A 343 39.14 -29.82 22.53
N GLU A 344 38.47 -30.90 22.24
CA GLU A 344 38.41 -32.04 23.17
C GLU A 344 39.79 -32.64 23.39
N GLY A 345 40.07 -33.05 24.60
CA GLY A 345 41.26 -33.77 24.94
C GLY A 345 41.34 -35.11 24.20
N GLU A 346 42.55 -35.44 23.75
CA GLU A 346 42.81 -36.71 23.05
C GLU A 346 42.38 -37.90 23.89
N ARG A 347 41.70 -38.84 23.28
CA ARG A 347 41.26 -40.07 23.96
C ARG A 347 42.19 -41.18 23.63
N TRP A 348 42.69 -41.91 24.67
CA TRP A 348 43.47 -43.16 24.52
C TRP A 348 42.92 -44.26 25.41
N ILE A 349 43.14 -45.46 25.01
CA ILE A 349 42.74 -46.65 25.75
C ILE A 349 43.90 -47.18 26.52
N GLU A 350 43.84 -47.24 27.86
CA GLU A 350 44.73 -47.93 28.71
C GLU A 350 44.21 -49.34 29.03
N ARG A 351 44.89 -50.36 28.67
CA ARG A 351 44.44 -51.73 28.84
C ARG A 351 45.01 -52.31 30.15
N HIS A 352 44.11 -52.66 31.07
CA HIS A 352 44.46 -53.41 32.28
C HIS A 352 43.87 -54.81 32.20
N ILE A 353 44.68 -55.83 32.53
CA ILE A 353 44.13 -57.17 32.59
C ILE A 353 43.71 -57.42 34.05
N GLU A 354 42.43 -57.40 34.30
CA GLU A 354 41.85 -57.78 35.59
C GLU A 354 40.98 -59.03 35.44
N LYS A 355 41.02 -59.94 36.45
CA LYS A 355 40.08 -61.05 36.52
C LYS A 355 38.79 -60.53 37.15
N GLN A 356 37.78 -60.21 36.30
CA GLN A 356 36.46 -59.73 36.73
C GLN A 356 35.38 -60.60 36.14
N THR A 357 34.21 -60.64 36.85
CA THR A 357 33.00 -61.14 36.30
C THR A 357 32.51 -60.06 35.35
N VAL A 358 32.55 -60.27 34.05
CA VAL A 358 32.20 -59.26 33.04
C VAL A 358 30.87 -59.62 32.41
N LYS A 359 30.03 -58.66 32.32
CA LYS A 359 28.78 -58.77 31.55
C LYS A 359 29.09 -58.68 30.05
N LYS A 360 28.73 -59.75 29.32
CA LYS A 360 28.89 -59.78 27.86
C LYS A 360 27.95 -58.79 27.19
N PRO A 361 28.47 -57.86 26.43
CA PRO A 361 27.62 -56.88 25.76
C PRO A 361 26.85 -57.51 24.59
N ILE A 362 25.53 -57.34 24.59
CA ILE A 362 24.65 -57.61 23.44
C ILE A 362 24.19 -56.31 22.90
N THR A 363 24.51 -56.06 21.66
CA THR A 363 24.13 -54.82 20.98
C THR A 363 22.71 -54.95 20.43
N LYS A 364 21.79 -54.14 20.93
CA LYS A 364 20.41 -54.04 20.43
C LYS A 364 20.31 -52.80 19.58
N LYS A 365 19.81 -52.93 18.36
CA LYS A 365 19.51 -51.79 17.49
C LYS A 365 18.29 -51.05 18.01
N VAL A 366 18.42 -49.77 18.18
CA VAL A 366 17.33 -48.86 18.54
C VAL A 366 17.26 -47.78 17.46
N ILE A 367 16.05 -47.54 17.03
CA ILE A 367 15.77 -46.47 16.03
C ILE A 367 15.39 -45.19 16.80
N ILE A 368 16.16 -44.17 16.63
CA ILE A 368 15.84 -42.84 17.17
C ILE A 368 15.30 -41.99 16.01
N LYS A 369 14.17 -41.37 16.26
CA LYS A 369 13.58 -40.41 15.32
C LYS A 369 13.99 -39.01 15.71
N GLU A 370 14.70 -38.34 14.85
CA GLU A 370 15.08 -36.94 15.02
C GLU A 370 14.36 -36.08 13.98
N ILE A 371 13.85 -34.96 14.44
CA ILE A 371 13.16 -34.00 13.55
C ILE A 371 14.16 -32.93 13.13
N HIS A 372 14.48 -32.89 11.86
CA HIS A 372 15.34 -31.86 11.28
C HIS A 372 14.53 -30.85 10.51
N LYS A 373 14.71 -29.58 10.80
CA LYS A 373 14.12 -28.50 10.01
C LYS A 373 14.89 -28.30 8.70
N ARG A 374 14.20 -28.39 7.59
CA ARG A 374 14.70 -28.04 6.27
C ARG A 374 13.90 -26.90 5.68
N THR A 375 14.57 -26.06 4.95
CA THR A 375 13.94 -24.94 4.23
C THR A 375 13.91 -25.31 2.74
N ASP A 376 12.75 -25.16 2.12
CA ASP A 376 12.61 -25.36 0.68
C ASP A 376 13.15 -24.16 -0.12
N SER A 377 13.08 -24.26 -1.45
CA SER A 377 13.55 -23.22 -2.36
C SER A 377 12.73 -21.90 -2.29
N GLU A 378 11.65 -21.90 -1.51
CA GLU A 378 10.76 -20.74 -1.31
C GLU A 378 10.88 -20.12 0.09
N GLY A 379 11.84 -20.62 0.91
CA GLY A 379 12.12 -20.09 2.25
C GLY A 379 11.20 -20.61 3.36
N LYS A 380 10.39 -21.62 3.09
CA LYS A 380 9.47 -22.20 4.07
C LYS A 380 10.13 -23.37 4.80
N GLU A 381 10.16 -23.26 6.12
CA GLU A 381 10.65 -24.33 6.97
C GLU A 381 9.62 -25.47 7.07
N TYR A 382 10.07 -26.67 6.96
CA TYR A 382 9.30 -27.88 7.21
C TYR A 382 10.12 -28.89 8.00
N ASP A 383 9.42 -29.65 8.81
CA ASP A 383 10.05 -30.68 9.64
C ASP A 383 10.18 -31.97 8.84
N VAL A 384 11.40 -32.47 8.76
CA VAL A 384 11.70 -33.77 8.14
C VAL A 384 12.09 -34.74 9.26
N GLU A 385 11.29 -35.78 9.41
CA GLU A 385 11.59 -36.87 10.33
C GLU A 385 12.69 -37.76 9.71
N VAL A 386 13.86 -37.82 10.35
CA VAL A 386 14.97 -38.66 9.93
C VAL A 386 15.11 -39.78 10.94
N GLU A 387 14.96 -41.02 10.49
CA GLU A 387 15.22 -42.18 11.32
C GLU A 387 16.72 -42.48 11.32
N ARG A 388 17.32 -42.49 12.48
CA ARG A 388 18.72 -42.89 12.68
C ARG A 388 18.78 -44.14 13.50
N GLU A 389 19.35 -45.18 12.90
CA GLU A 389 19.66 -46.37 13.65
C GLU A 389 20.83 -46.09 14.60
N THR A 390 20.61 -46.34 15.87
CA THR A 390 21.66 -46.36 16.90
C THR A 390 21.70 -47.72 17.57
N THR A 391 22.73 -47.98 18.29
CA THR A 391 22.92 -49.25 18.96
C THR A 391 23.05 -49.06 20.47
N GLU A 392 22.24 -49.76 21.21
CA GLU A 392 22.33 -49.82 22.68
C GLU A 392 22.98 -51.13 23.12
N THR A 393 23.88 -51.02 24.11
CA THR A 393 24.59 -52.19 24.62
C THR A 393 23.99 -52.70 25.94
N VAL A 394 23.45 -53.90 25.90
CA VAL A 394 22.90 -54.60 27.08
C VAL A 394 23.88 -55.74 27.52
N TYR A 395 24.14 -55.82 28.79
CA TYR A 395 25.13 -56.77 29.32
C TYR A 395 24.43 -57.96 29.97
N VAL A 396 24.90 -59.16 29.63
CA VAL A 396 24.46 -60.43 30.25
C VAL A 396 25.64 -60.95 31.09
N ASP A 397 25.34 -61.37 32.31
CA ASP A 397 26.38 -61.88 33.24
C ASP A 397 27.01 -63.17 32.70
N GLU A 398 28.27 -63.04 32.33
CA GLU A 398 29.11 -64.18 31.95
C GLU A 398 30.49 -64.06 32.68
N VAL A 399 30.89 -65.10 33.31
CA VAL A 399 32.22 -65.10 34.00
C VAL A 399 33.32 -65.38 32.98
N VAL A 400 34.05 -64.32 32.59
CA VAL A 400 35.11 -64.37 31.60
C VAL A 400 36.34 -63.59 32.12
N GLU A 401 37.55 -64.04 31.78
CA GLU A 401 38.75 -63.15 31.92
C GLU A 401 38.61 -62.03 30.90
N VAL A 402 38.35 -60.81 31.40
CA VAL A 402 38.09 -59.66 30.55
C VAL A 402 39.28 -58.67 30.67
N VAL A 403 39.76 -58.27 29.51
CA VAL A 403 40.66 -57.11 29.42
C VAL A 403 39.78 -55.86 29.64
N VAL A 404 39.88 -55.22 30.77
CA VAL A 404 39.16 -53.94 31.01
C VAL A 404 39.95 -52.85 30.29
N GLU A 405 39.33 -52.32 29.28
CA GLU A 405 39.79 -51.11 28.58
C GLU A 405 39.31 -49.89 29.33
N VAL A 406 40.19 -49.13 29.91
CA VAL A 406 39.86 -47.84 30.53
C VAL A 406 40.15 -46.76 29.51
N VAL A 407 39.10 -46.13 29.04
CA VAL A 407 39.24 -44.95 28.17
C VAL A 407 39.71 -43.81 29.05
N LYS A 408 40.89 -43.33 28.81
CA LYS A 408 41.48 -42.13 29.42
C LYS A 408 41.35 -40.97 28.43
N GLN A 409 41.14 -39.80 28.95
CA GLN A 409 41.07 -38.60 28.19
C GLN A 409 42.04 -37.54 28.67
N GLY A 410 42.77 -36.96 27.75
CA GLY A 410 43.71 -35.89 28.02
C GLY A 410 43.02 -34.57 28.36
N PRO A 411 43.78 -33.54 28.68
CA PRO A 411 43.23 -32.23 28.99
C PRO A 411 42.56 -31.61 27.74
N GLY A 412 41.37 -31.04 27.96
CA GLY A 412 40.73 -30.20 26.95
C GLY A 412 41.46 -28.86 26.80
N SER A 413 41.46 -28.28 25.60
CA SER A 413 42.01 -26.94 25.40
C SER A 413 41.06 -25.86 25.86
N ASN A 414 41.58 -24.67 26.16
CA ASN A 414 40.75 -23.52 26.51
C ASN A 414 39.94 -23.05 25.31
N GLY A 415 38.74 -22.55 25.56
CA GLY A 415 37.95 -21.76 24.59
C GLY A 415 38.59 -20.39 24.37
N GLY A 416 38.40 -19.83 23.18
CA GLY A 416 38.85 -18.49 22.82
C GLY A 416 37.96 -17.40 23.44
N ASP A 417 38.51 -16.21 23.66
CA ASP A 417 37.77 -15.07 24.14
C ASP A 417 36.87 -14.51 23.04
N GLY A 418 35.72 -13.91 23.41
CA GLY A 418 34.85 -13.16 22.51
C GLY A 418 35.51 -11.84 22.05
N GLY A 419 35.30 -11.48 20.79
CA GLY A 419 35.76 -10.19 20.25
C GLY A 419 34.96 -9.01 20.88
N TRP A 420 35.57 -7.86 20.94
CA TRP A 420 34.89 -6.63 21.41
C TRP A 420 33.99 -6.10 20.35
N GLY A 421 32.85 -5.46 20.75
CA GLY A 421 32.00 -4.69 19.83
C GLY A 421 32.72 -3.43 19.35
N GLY A 422 32.45 -3.02 18.12
CA GLY A 422 32.96 -1.78 17.55
C GLY A 422 32.27 -0.55 18.16
N PRO A 423 32.91 0.63 18.20
CA PRO A 423 32.25 1.88 18.63
C PRO A 423 31.21 2.34 17.62
N GLY A 424 30.19 3.07 18.07
CA GLY A 424 29.24 3.74 17.19
C GLY A 424 29.86 4.99 16.53
N GLY A 425 29.31 5.41 15.37
CA GLY A 425 29.65 6.66 14.69
C GLY A 425 28.91 7.86 15.28
N VAL A 426 29.48 9.05 15.14
CA VAL A 426 28.86 10.32 15.57
C VAL A 426 27.78 10.72 14.57
N GLY A 427 26.64 11.27 15.05
CA GLY A 427 25.64 11.88 14.17
C GLY A 427 26.17 13.13 13.48
N GLY A 428 25.71 13.42 12.27
CA GLY A 428 26.04 14.66 11.55
C GLY A 428 25.34 15.87 12.16
N SER A 429 25.93 17.05 12.05
CA SER A 429 25.33 18.30 12.51
C SER A 429 24.15 18.70 11.58
N GLY A 430 23.16 19.40 12.10
CA GLY A 430 22.12 20.05 11.28
C GLY A 430 22.68 21.27 10.55
N GLY A 431 22.17 21.54 9.34
CA GLY A 431 22.47 22.74 8.57
C GLY A 431 21.84 24.00 9.17
N TYR A 432 22.37 25.17 8.89
CA TYR A 432 21.80 26.44 9.32
C TYR A 432 20.52 26.76 8.52
N GLY A 433 19.59 27.53 9.12
CA GLY A 433 18.50 28.17 8.38
C GLY A 433 19.03 29.19 7.38
N GLY A 434 18.39 29.29 6.21
CA GLY A 434 18.77 30.26 5.19
C GLY A 434 18.37 31.69 5.56
N ASN A 435 19.10 32.68 5.10
CA ASN A 435 18.72 34.08 5.29
C ASN A 435 17.50 34.42 4.41
N ILE A 436 16.56 35.18 4.94
CA ILE A 436 15.40 35.68 4.21
C ILE A 436 15.45 37.22 4.26
N THR A 437 15.58 37.85 3.11
CA THR A 437 15.62 39.31 3.01
C THR A 437 14.36 39.83 2.35
N LEU A 438 13.65 40.72 3.04
CA LEU A 438 12.40 41.31 2.56
C LEU A 438 12.64 42.75 2.10
N TYR A 439 12.21 43.08 0.89
CA TYR A 439 12.27 44.40 0.28
C TYR A 439 10.84 44.89 0.03
N PHE A 440 10.49 46.04 0.60
CA PHE A 440 9.19 46.67 0.44
C PHE A 440 9.30 48.01 -0.24
N THR A 441 8.44 48.27 -1.22
CA THR A 441 8.22 49.68 -1.66
C THR A 441 7.48 50.43 -0.57
N ASN A 442 7.50 51.77 -0.64
CA ASN A 442 6.80 52.58 0.36
C ASN A 442 5.33 52.27 0.46
N ASP A 443 4.68 51.99 -0.66
CA ASP A 443 3.24 51.68 -0.75
C ASP A 443 2.90 50.29 -0.25
N ALA A 444 3.83 49.32 -0.38
CA ALA A 444 3.69 47.97 0.15
C ALA A 444 4.00 47.86 1.65
N MET A 445 4.72 48.81 2.24
CA MET A 445 5.18 48.79 3.63
C MET A 445 4.04 48.59 4.65
N PRO A 446 2.84 49.19 4.52
CA PRO A 446 1.73 48.94 5.44
C PRO A 446 1.29 47.46 5.50
N TYR A 447 1.54 46.69 4.43
CA TYR A 447 1.12 45.32 4.25
C TYR A 447 2.18 44.27 4.64
N LYS A 448 3.30 44.73 5.26
CA LYS A 448 4.38 43.80 5.69
C LYS A 448 3.91 42.63 6.55
N HIS A 449 2.84 42.82 7.30
CA HIS A 449 2.25 41.80 8.18
C HIS A 449 1.63 40.63 7.43
N LEU A 450 1.42 40.76 6.11
CA LEU A 450 0.92 39.69 5.26
C LEU A 450 2.02 38.68 4.84
N ILE A 451 3.29 39.04 5.05
CA ILE A 451 4.42 38.16 4.77
C ILE A 451 5.02 37.72 6.10
N THR A 452 4.93 36.43 6.37
CA THR A 452 5.57 35.80 7.53
C THR A 452 6.79 35.02 7.09
N THR A 453 7.83 35.04 7.92
CA THR A 453 9.09 34.39 7.58
C THR A 453 9.50 33.41 8.68
N LEU A 454 10.06 32.28 8.29
CA LEU A 454 10.59 31.28 9.19
C LEU A 454 11.94 30.78 8.66
N SER A 455 12.96 30.80 9.51
CA SER A 455 14.27 30.27 9.15
C SER A 455 14.84 29.49 10.35
N GLU A 456 14.62 28.21 10.36
CA GLU A 456 15.08 27.30 11.42
C GLU A 456 16.27 26.46 10.95
N GLY A 457 17.23 26.25 11.84
CA GLY A 457 18.29 25.28 11.59
C GLY A 457 17.77 23.84 11.68
N GLY A 458 18.40 22.95 10.94
CA GLY A 458 18.12 21.53 11.00
C GLY A 458 18.56 20.92 12.33
N SER A 459 17.92 19.86 12.76
CA SER A 459 18.35 19.08 13.92
C SER A 459 19.62 18.28 13.62
N GLY A 460 20.50 18.10 14.60
CA GLY A 460 21.61 17.16 14.50
C GLY A 460 21.10 15.69 14.45
N GLY A 461 21.88 14.84 13.84
CA GLY A 461 21.64 13.40 13.79
C GLY A 461 21.90 12.72 15.15
N ILE A 462 21.30 11.56 15.36
CA ILE A 462 21.52 10.77 16.57
C ILE A 462 22.82 9.97 16.42
N ASN A 463 23.60 9.90 17.50
CA ASN A 463 24.80 9.08 17.54
C ASN A 463 24.48 7.59 17.44
N GLY A 464 25.35 6.83 16.76
CA GLY A 464 25.28 5.38 16.70
C GLY A 464 25.63 4.73 18.03
N SER A 465 24.96 3.63 18.33
CA SER A 465 25.29 2.78 19.47
C SER A 465 26.52 1.92 19.18
N GLY A 466 27.28 1.58 20.20
CA GLY A 466 28.35 0.56 20.09
C GLY A 466 27.77 -0.83 19.83
N GLY A 467 28.53 -1.66 19.15
CA GLY A 467 28.24 -3.07 18.93
C GLY A 467 28.34 -3.89 20.22
N ARG A 468 27.72 -5.04 20.27
CA ARG A 468 27.82 -5.96 21.41
C ARG A 468 29.12 -6.71 21.34
N GLY A 469 29.70 -7.06 22.52
CA GLY A 469 30.80 -8.01 22.57
C GLY A 469 30.36 -9.43 22.22
N GLY A 470 31.26 -10.22 21.61
CA GLY A 470 31.02 -11.62 21.35
C GLY A 470 31.11 -12.46 22.65
N SER A 471 30.46 -13.61 22.67
CA SER A 471 30.59 -14.57 23.77
C SER A 471 31.94 -15.27 23.72
N GLY A 472 32.50 -15.62 24.87
CA GLY A 472 33.63 -16.52 24.92
C GLY A 472 33.23 -17.94 24.48
N GLY A 473 34.18 -18.69 23.90
CA GLY A 473 34.00 -20.09 23.54
C GLY A 473 34.01 -20.98 24.77
N SER A 474 33.33 -22.11 24.70
CA SER A 474 33.37 -23.13 25.76
C SER A 474 34.76 -23.79 25.86
N GLY A 475 35.20 -24.14 27.06
CA GLY A 475 36.39 -24.99 27.22
C GLY A 475 36.16 -26.38 26.65
N GLY A 476 37.17 -26.97 26.03
CA GLY A 476 37.10 -28.32 25.48
C GLY A 476 36.92 -29.36 26.58
N TYR A 477 36.13 -30.39 26.26
CA TYR A 477 35.90 -31.49 27.16
C TYR A 477 37.20 -32.31 27.31
N GLY A 478 37.60 -32.60 28.55
CA GLY A 478 38.83 -33.31 28.83
C GLY A 478 39.06 -33.56 30.33
N ASN A 479 40.17 -34.16 30.68
CA ASN A 479 40.59 -34.35 32.08
C ASN A 479 42.01 -33.80 32.31
N PRO A 480 42.11 -32.56 32.88
CA PRO A 480 41.04 -31.66 33.23
C PRO A 480 40.36 -31.02 32.01
N SER A 481 39.13 -30.53 32.15
CA SER A 481 38.44 -29.74 31.11
C SER A 481 39.14 -28.40 30.89
N GLY A 482 39.14 -27.89 29.67
CA GLY A 482 39.59 -26.55 29.36
C GLY A 482 38.73 -25.46 30.01
N ASN A 483 39.28 -24.27 30.19
CA ASN A 483 38.54 -23.12 30.69
C ASN A 483 37.74 -22.48 29.53
N SER A 484 36.55 -21.96 29.83
CA SER A 484 35.83 -21.16 28.87
C SER A 484 36.51 -19.79 28.67
N GLY A 485 36.44 -19.27 27.44
CA GLY A 485 36.92 -17.93 27.14
C GLY A 485 36.05 -16.86 27.80
N VAL A 486 36.56 -15.66 27.91
CA VAL A 486 35.86 -14.48 28.46
C VAL A 486 35.04 -13.83 27.36
N SER A 487 33.83 -13.36 27.69
CA SER A 487 33.04 -12.57 26.75
C SER A 487 33.70 -11.22 26.45
N GLY A 488 33.66 -10.81 25.20
CA GLY A 488 34.10 -9.48 24.77
C GLY A 488 33.27 -8.36 25.38
N GLN A 489 33.84 -7.20 25.49
CA GLN A 489 33.11 -5.99 25.95
C GLN A 489 32.31 -5.40 24.80
N SER A 490 31.18 -4.79 25.15
CA SER A 490 30.44 -3.98 24.16
C SER A 490 31.23 -2.74 23.78
N GLY A 491 31.15 -2.34 22.52
CA GLY A 491 31.74 -1.11 22.05
C GLY A 491 31.06 0.10 22.69
N PRO A 492 31.76 1.21 22.88
CA PRO A 492 31.14 2.44 23.38
C PRO A 492 30.18 3.02 22.34
N SER A 493 29.11 3.60 22.80
CA SER A 493 28.32 4.52 21.93
C SER A 493 29.17 5.73 21.56
N ALA A 494 28.92 6.32 20.41
CA ALA A 494 29.66 7.49 19.98
C ALA A 494 29.54 8.61 21.02
N ILE A 495 30.65 9.23 21.34
CA ILE A 495 30.73 10.39 22.24
C ILE A 495 31.00 11.60 21.34
N GLY A 496 29.98 12.35 21.03
CA GLY A 496 30.06 13.56 20.21
C GLY A 496 28.72 14.26 20.21
N TRP A 497 28.73 15.54 19.89
CA TRP A 497 27.52 16.34 19.78
C TRP A 497 27.24 16.62 18.31
N ALA A 498 26.19 16.00 17.76
CA ALA A 498 25.57 16.46 16.55
C ALA A 498 24.73 17.69 16.85
N GLY A 499 25.34 18.87 16.73
CA GLY A 499 24.66 20.14 17.03
C GLY A 499 23.53 20.41 16.05
N SER A 500 22.43 21.03 16.53
CA SER A 500 21.45 21.63 15.63
C SER A 500 22.03 22.87 14.95
N GLY A 501 21.62 23.09 13.70
CA GLY A 501 21.92 24.33 13.01
C GLY A 501 21.31 25.54 13.72
N ARG A 502 21.88 26.73 13.48
CA ARG A 502 21.29 27.98 13.97
C ARG A 502 20.25 28.50 13.00
N SER A 503 19.31 29.28 13.49
CA SER A 503 18.39 30.03 12.62
C SER A 503 19.13 31.02 11.75
N GLY A 504 18.65 31.20 10.52
CA GLY A 504 19.13 32.27 9.64
C GLY A 504 18.67 33.64 10.09
N ARG A 505 19.15 34.67 9.40
CA ARG A 505 18.74 36.07 9.63
C ARG A 505 17.48 36.38 8.82
N ILE A 506 16.63 37.20 9.39
CA ILE A 506 15.40 37.71 8.78
C ILE A 506 15.46 39.22 8.76
#